data_4193b74459931f0ccb33ebc9190d401a
#
_entry.id   4193b74459931f0ccb33ebc9190d401a
#
_cell.length_a   1.000
_cell.length_b   1.000
_cell.length_c   1.000
_cell.angle_alpha   90.00
_cell.angle_beta   90.00
_cell.angle_gamma   90.00
#
_symmetry.space_group_name_H-M   'P 1'
#
loop_
_entity.id
_entity.type
_entity.pdbx_description
1 polymer ?
#
loop_
_entity_poly.entity_id
_entity_poly.type
_entity_poly.pdbx_seq_one_letter_code
_entity_poly.pdbx_strand_id
1 'polypeptide(L)'
;VVGGNGSGKSTLLRVLLGLYTECYGDIDWALDRPPLYLGHRLGIKQSLTVIENLRWFGVLREEAVNETRIEEAVYKLGLSGFEDSLCSHLSEGQRKRVALGQFLIIDNPCWVMDEPFSAIDADGLSFLMAILQEHLDVNGGIIISTHQPITIDRPINTLALQ
;
A
#
# COMPACT_ATOMS: atom_id res chain seq x y z
N VAL A 1 0.86 -1.26 14.18
CA VAL A 1 0.33 -2.44 14.87
C VAL A 1 1.43 -3.50 14.89
N VAL A 2 1.80 -3.96 16.06
CA VAL A 2 2.87 -4.95 16.26
C VAL A 2 2.33 -6.19 16.97
N GLY A 3 3.01 -7.34 16.80
CA GLY A 3 2.65 -8.60 17.45
C GLY A 3 3.23 -9.78 16.69
N GLY A 4 3.24 -10.95 17.32
CA GLY A 4 3.72 -12.19 16.70
C GLY A 4 2.89 -12.64 15.49
N ASN A 5 3.37 -13.65 14.78
CA ASN A 5 2.58 -14.26 13.70
C ASN A 5 1.31 -14.89 14.31
N GLY A 6 0.17 -14.66 13.69
CA GLY A 6 -1.13 -15.15 14.19
C GLY A 6 -1.78 -14.27 15.28
N SER A 7 -1.16 -13.18 15.75
CA SER A 7 -1.75 -12.30 16.77
C SER A 7 -2.95 -11.47 16.31
N GLY A 8 -3.40 -11.62 15.06
CA GLY A 8 -4.58 -10.92 14.55
C GLY A 8 -4.33 -9.57 13.89
N LYS A 9 -3.08 -9.16 13.62
CA LYS A 9 -2.74 -7.87 12.97
C LYS A 9 -3.51 -7.65 11.67
N SER A 10 -3.41 -8.58 10.74
CA SER A 10 -4.13 -8.52 9.46
C SER A 10 -5.64 -8.54 9.63
N THR A 11 -6.16 -9.26 10.62
CA THR A 11 -7.59 -9.30 10.93
C THR A 11 -8.04 -7.94 11.43
N LEU A 12 -7.30 -7.32 12.36
CA LEU A 12 -7.60 -5.98 12.84
C LEU A 12 -7.63 -4.96 11.69
N LEU A 13 -6.61 -4.97 10.80
CA LEU A 13 -6.61 -4.04 9.66
C LEU A 13 -7.83 -4.25 8.75
N ARG A 14 -8.23 -5.51 8.50
CA ARG A 14 -9.42 -5.82 7.69
C ARG A 14 -10.71 -5.41 8.38
N VAL A 15 -10.80 -5.56 9.70
CA VAL A 15 -11.93 -5.06 10.50
C VAL A 15 -12.03 -3.55 10.34
N LEU A 16 -10.94 -2.82 10.57
CA LEU A 16 -10.89 -1.36 10.42
C LEU A 16 -11.34 -0.89 9.03
N LEU A 17 -11.06 -1.65 8.00
CA LEU A 17 -11.44 -1.34 6.61
C LEU A 17 -12.83 -1.84 6.21
N GLY A 18 -13.58 -2.47 7.14
CA GLY A 18 -14.87 -3.07 6.84
C GLY A 18 -14.81 -4.30 5.93
N LEU A 19 -13.61 -4.86 5.73
CA LEU A 19 -13.40 -6.08 4.92
C LEU A 19 -13.64 -7.38 5.69
N TYR A 20 -13.86 -7.27 7.00
CA TYR A 20 -14.22 -8.36 7.88
C TYR A 20 -15.36 -7.89 8.78
N THR A 21 -16.51 -8.53 8.66
CA THR A 21 -17.79 -8.07 9.28
C THR A 21 -18.22 -8.90 10.49
N GLU A 22 -17.56 -10.03 10.74
CA GLU A 22 -17.87 -10.87 11.92
C GLU A 22 -17.15 -10.31 13.16
N CYS A 23 -17.47 -9.08 13.54
CA CYS A 23 -16.92 -8.41 14.71
C CYS A 23 -18.01 -7.55 15.38
N TYR A 24 -17.78 -7.20 16.65
CA TYR A 24 -18.66 -6.32 17.41
C TYR A 24 -17.95 -5.00 17.66
N GLY A 25 -18.67 -3.89 17.57
CA GLY A 25 -18.19 -2.54 17.81
C GLY A 25 -18.45 -1.62 16.62
N ASP A 26 -18.19 -0.35 16.83
CA ASP A 26 -18.36 0.69 15.83
C ASP A 26 -16.98 1.20 15.38
N ILE A 27 -16.88 1.50 14.08
CA ILE A 27 -15.67 2.09 13.48
C ILE A 27 -16.13 3.36 12.78
N ASP A 28 -15.57 4.47 13.23
CA ASP A 28 -15.80 5.77 12.61
C ASP A 28 -14.48 6.31 12.05
N TRP A 29 -14.45 6.52 10.75
CA TRP A 29 -13.36 7.17 10.06
C TRP A 29 -13.71 8.65 9.84
N ALA A 30 -12.97 9.56 10.44
CA ALA A 30 -13.07 10.99 10.11
C ALA A 30 -12.44 11.30 8.74
N LEU A 31 -12.86 10.55 7.71
CA LEU A 31 -12.33 10.63 6.35
C LEU A 31 -13.47 10.66 5.33
N ASP A 32 -13.34 11.48 4.30
CA ASP A 32 -14.33 11.59 3.22
C ASP A 32 -14.35 10.35 2.29
N ARG A 33 -13.31 9.56 2.32
CA ARG A 33 -13.14 8.34 1.52
C ARG A 33 -12.42 7.23 2.29
N PRO A 34 -12.66 5.95 1.96
CA PRO A 34 -11.95 4.85 2.60
C PRO A 34 -10.44 4.92 2.36
N PRO A 35 -9.61 4.50 3.34
CA PRO A 35 -8.16 4.43 3.19
C PRO A 35 -7.71 3.60 1.98
N LEU A 36 -6.53 3.88 1.44
CA LEU A 36 -5.85 2.97 0.51
C LEU A 36 -5.30 1.78 1.30
N TYR A 37 -5.46 0.59 0.75
CA TYR A 37 -5.04 -0.63 1.42
C TYR A 37 -4.06 -1.46 0.61
N LEU A 38 -2.92 -1.78 1.21
CA LEU A 38 -2.01 -2.83 0.75
C LEU A 38 -2.13 -4.02 1.68
N GLY A 39 -2.80 -5.07 1.23
CA GLY A 39 -2.90 -6.32 1.97
C GLY A 39 -1.80 -7.31 1.62
N HIS A 40 -1.81 -8.46 2.28
CA HIS A 40 -0.91 -9.57 1.95
C HIS A 40 -1.07 -10.01 0.47
N ARG A 41 -2.30 -9.97 -0.07
CA ARG A 41 -2.54 -10.08 -1.50
C ARG A 41 -2.42 -8.71 -2.13
N LEU A 42 -1.53 -8.58 -3.12
CA LEU A 42 -1.14 -7.30 -3.72
C LEU A 42 -2.26 -6.57 -4.49
N GLY A 43 -3.39 -7.22 -4.78
CA GLY A 43 -4.51 -6.61 -5.52
C GLY A 43 -4.26 -6.38 -7.00
N ILE A 44 -3.09 -6.73 -7.52
CA ILE A 44 -2.77 -6.60 -8.95
C ILE A 44 -3.41 -7.72 -9.78
N LYS A 45 -3.69 -7.42 -11.03
CA LYS A 45 -4.15 -8.38 -12.05
C LYS A 45 -2.95 -8.88 -12.84
N GLN A 46 -2.65 -10.17 -12.72
CA GLN A 46 -1.47 -10.77 -13.38
C GLN A 46 -1.59 -10.78 -14.92
N SER A 47 -2.83 -10.76 -15.44
CA SER A 47 -3.13 -10.70 -16.86
C SER A 47 -3.07 -9.31 -17.46
N LEU A 48 -2.85 -8.28 -16.66
CA LEU A 48 -2.68 -6.90 -17.09
C LEU A 48 -1.19 -6.52 -17.06
N THR A 49 -0.83 -5.55 -17.87
CA THR A 49 0.51 -4.93 -17.86
C THR A 49 0.71 -4.05 -16.62
N VAL A 50 1.91 -3.52 -16.43
CA VAL A 50 2.21 -2.56 -15.37
C VAL A 50 1.30 -1.34 -15.47
N ILE A 51 1.27 -0.68 -16.65
CA ILE A 51 0.44 0.51 -16.86
C ILE A 51 -1.05 0.20 -16.70
N GLU A 52 -1.53 -0.91 -17.24
CA GLU A 52 -2.92 -1.31 -17.11
C GLU A 52 -3.32 -1.55 -15.65
N ASN A 53 -2.42 -2.11 -14.82
CA ASN A 53 -2.67 -2.24 -13.39
C ASN A 53 -2.75 -0.88 -12.69
N LEU A 54 -1.88 0.07 -13.02
CA LEU A 54 -1.94 1.42 -12.47
C LEU A 54 -3.25 2.11 -12.85
N ARG A 55 -3.65 2.07 -14.13
CA ARG A 55 -4.97 2.58 -14.56
C ARG A 55 -6.13 1.89 -13.84
N TRP A 56 -6.02 0.57 -13.64
CA TRP A 56 -7.02 -0.22 -12.93
C TRP A 56 -7.24 0.24 -11.49
N PHE A 57 -6.18 0.61 -10.77
CA PHE A 57 -6.33 1.17 -9.42
C PHE A 57 -7.12 2.48 -9.42
N GLY A 58 -6.92 3.36 -10.41
CA GLY A 58 -7.72 4.57 -10.58
C GLY A 58 -9.19 4.26 -10.81
N VAL A 59 -9.48 3.35 -11.74
CA VAL A 59 -10.87 2.92 -12.04
C VAL A 59 -11.57 2.36 -10.79
N LEU A 60 -10.89 1.56 -9.97
CA LEU A 60 -11.45 1.02 -8.73
C LEU A 60 -11.80 2.09 -7.70
N ARG A 61 -11.20 3.26 -7.79
CA ARG A 61 -11.43 4.39 -6.89
C ARG A 61 -12.28 5.50 -7.52
N GLU A 62 -12.80 5.25 -8.73
CA GLU A 62 -13.55 6.23 -9.51
C GLU A 62 -12.77 7.54 -9.73
N GLU A 63 -11.43 7.43 -9.80
CA GLU A 63 -10.51 8.53 -10.05
C GLU A 63 -9.97 8.49 -11.47
N ALA A 64 -10.08 9.63 -12.16
CA ALA A 64 -9.40 9.82 -13.43
C ALA A 64 -7.90 10.03 -13.17
N VAL A 65 -7.11 8.99 -13.39
CA VAL A 65 -5.65 9.08 -13.24
C VAL A 65 -5.05 9.65 -14.52
N ASN A 66 -4.25 10.69 -14.38
CA ASN A 66 -3.53 11.33 -15.47
C ASN A 66 -2.38 10.42 -15.95
N GLU A 67 -2.21 10.29 -17.27
CA GLU A 67 -1.15 9.48 -17.89
C GLU A 67 0.26 9.92 -17.46
N THR A 68 0.51 11.23 -17.34
CA THR A 68 1.80 11.73 -16.85
C THR A 68 2.08 11.23 -15.43
N ARG A 69 1.08 11.18 -14.57
CA ARG A 69 1.22 10.66 -13.20
C ARG A 69 1.52 9.16 -13.19
N ILE A 70 0.97 8.41 -14.15
CA ILE A 70 1.28 6.97 -14.32
C ILE A 70 2.74 6.81 -14.75
N GLU A 71 3.21 7.58 -15.73
CA GLU A 71 4.60 7.53 -16.20
C GLU A 71 5.59 7.88 -15.08
N GLU A 72 5.32 8.93 -14.32
CA GLU A 72 6.10 9.32 -13.14
C GLU A 72 6.11 8.20 -12.08
N ALA A 73 4.97 7.55 -11.85
CA ALA A 73 4.87 6.44 -10.92
C ALA A 73 5.71 5.25 -11.40
N VAL A 74 5.64 4.87 -12.68
CA VAL A 74 6.47 3.81 -13.26
C VAL A 74 7.95 4.09 -13.07
N TYR A 75 8.39 5.33 -13.33
CA TYR A 75 9.76 5.76 -13.11
C TYR A 75 10.16 5.65 -11.63
N LYS A 76 9.38 6.22 -10.72
CA LYS A 76 9.62 6.15 -9.25
C LYS A 76 9.67 4.71 -8.74
N LEU A 77 8.81 3.83 -9.26
CA LEU A 77 8.77 2.41 -8.91
C LEU A 77 9.99 1.62 -9.42
N GLY A 78 10.85 2.21 -10.26
CA GLY A 78 11.97 1.53 -10.92
C GLY A 78 11.48 0.44 -11.88
N LEU A 79 10.36 0.70 -12.56
CA LEU A 79 9.73 -0.21 -13.53
C LEU A 79 9.83 0.29 -14.98
N SER A 80 10.71 1.29 -15.23
CA SER A 80 10.99 1.75 -16.59
C SER A 80 11.52 0.63 -17.46
N GLY A 81 10.91 0.47 -18.64
CA GLY A 81 11.17 -0.64 -19.57
C GLY A 81 10.30 -1.89 -19.32
N PHE A 82 9.43 -1.86 -18.30
CA PHE A 82 8.45 -2.93 -18.00
C PHE A 82 7.01 -2.47 -18.18
N GLU A 83 6.78 -1.28 -18.74
CA GLU A 83 5.48 -0.62 -18.89
C GLU A 83 4.43 -1.56 -19.47
N ASP A 84 4.76 -2.21 -20.57
CA ASP A 84 3.90 -3.13 -21.32
C ASP A 84 4.09 -4.61 -20.94
N SER A 85 4.91 -4.88 -19.92
CA SER A 85 5.11 -6.25 -19.45
C SER A 85 3.92 -6.72 -18.64
N LEU A 86 3.41 -7.91 -18.93
CA LEU A 86 2.38 -8.54 -18.12
C LEU A 86 2.90 -8.78 -16.70
N CYS A 87 2.09 -8.48 -15.69
CA CYS A 87 2.49 -8.69 -14.29
C CYS A 87 2.74 -10.17 -13.94
N SER A 88 2.22 -11.12 -14.74
CA SER A 88 2.57 -12.54 -14.63
C SER A 88 4.04 -12.83 -14.93
N HIS A 89 4.72 -12.00 -15.72
CA HIS A 89 6.13 -12.17 -16.12
C HIS A 89 7.11 -11.45 -15.19
N LEU A 90 6.60 -10.65 -14.24
CA LEU A 90 7.41 -9.90 -13.30
C LEU A 90 7.87 -10.76 -12.13
N SER A 91 9.01 -10.42 -11.53
CA SER A 91 9.44 -10.96 -10.25
C SER A 91 8.46 -10.58 -9.13
N GLU A 92 8.53 -11.26 -7.99
CA GLU A 92 7.68 -10.95 -6.84
C GLU A 92 7.91 -9.51 -6.34
N GLY A 93 9.18 -9.06 -6.28
CA GLY A 93 9.53 -7.70 -5.90
C GLY A 93 8.97 -6.66 -6.88
N GLN A 94 9.06 -6.92 -8.19
CA GLN A 94 8.46 -6.04 -9.20
C GLN A 94 6.95 -5.98 -9.08
N ARG A 95 6.27 -7.11 -8.90
CA ARG A 95 4.82 -7.14 -8.63
C ARG A 95 4.45 -6.34 -7.39
N LYS A 96 5.25 -6.41 -6.33
CA LYS A 96 5.04 -5.62 -5.13
C LYS A 96 5.19 -4.11 -5.41
N ARG A 97 6.18 -3.71 -6.21
CA ARG A 97 6.35 -2.32 -6.66
C ARG A 97 5.13 -1.86 -7.47
N VAL A 98 4.58 -2.67 -8.38
CA VAL A 98 3.32 -2.34 -9.09
C VAL A 98 2.19 -2.08 -8.10
N ALA A 99 2.03 -2.93 -7.08
CA ALA A 99 0.99 -2.75 -6.07
C ALA A 99 1.17 -1.46 -5.24
N LEU A 100 2.43 -1.06 -4.98
CA LEU A 100 2.75 0.22 -4.33
C LEU A 100 2.39 1.43 -5.21
N GLY A 101 2.28 1.24 -6.51
CA GLY A 101 1.94 2.31 -7.45
C GLY A 101 0.61 2.98 -7.14
N GLN A 102 -0.37 2.28 -6.55
CA GLN A 102 -1.64 2.90 -6.13
C GLN A 102 -1.43 4.10 -5.20
N PHE A 103 -0.41 4.05 -4.34
CA PHE A 103 -0.09 5.13 -3.39
C PHE A 103 0.58 6.35 -4.04
N LEU A 104 1.08 6.19 -5.27
CA LEU A 104 1.66 7.28 -6.04
C LEU A 104 0.64 7.97 -6.96
N ILE A 105 -0.36 7.21 -7.42
CA ILE A 105 -1.31 7.70 -8.45
C ILE A 105 -2.65 8.16 -7.88
N ILE A 106 -2.99 7.76 -6.65
CA ILE A 106 -4.27 8.07 -6.00
C ILE A 106 -4.00 8.98 -4.81
N ASP A 107 -4.71 10.11 -4.75
CA ASP A 107 -4.65 11.00 -3.61
C ASP A 107 -5.58 10.49 -2.51
N ASN A 108 -5.01 10.07 -1.40
CA ASN A 108 -5.76 9.57 -0.26
C ASN A 108 -5.08 9.96 1.05
N PRO A 109 -5.79 10.55 2.01
CA PRO A 109 -5.20 11.04 3.25
C PRO A 109 -4.76 9.93 4.20
N CYS A 110 -5.19 8.68 3.99
CA CYS A 110 -4.87 7.58 4.90
C CYS A 110 -4.48 6.30 4.15
N TRP A 111 -3.34 5.75 4.52
CA TRP A 111 -2.82 4.49 4.01
C TRP A 111 -2.85 3.41 5.07
N VAL A 112 -3.30 2.22 4.72
CA VAL A 112 -3.28 1.03 5.58
C VAL A 112 -2.45 -0.04 4.88
N MET A 113 -1.42 -0.54 5.56
CA MET A 113 -0.48 -1.50 4.96
C MET A 113 -0.27 -2.71 5.87
N ASP A 114 -0.46 -3.89 5.33
CA ASP A 114 -0.28 -5.17 6.04
C ASP A 114 1.08 -5.79 5.67
N GLU A 115 2.02 -5.76 6.61
CA GLU A 115 3.39 -6.27 6.46
C GLU A 115 4.10 -5.75 5.18
N PRO A 116 4.13 -4.42 4.95
CA PRO A 116 4.64 -3.88 3.69
C PRO A 116 6.14 -4.13 3.48
N PHE A 117 6.89 -4.36 4.56
CA PHE A 117 8.34 -4.60 4.53
C PHE A 117 8.73 -6.06 4.30
N SER A 118 7.78 -6.99 4.27
CA SER A 118 8.06 -8.41 4.03
C SER A 118 8.51 -8.66 2.58
N ALA A 119 9.48 -9.56 2.38
CA ALA A 119 9.95 -9.96 1.05
C ALA A 119 10.32 -8.78 0.12
N ILE A 120 10.97 -7.75 0.67
CA ILE A 120 11.44 -6.58 -0.04
C ILE A 120 12.98 -6.50 0.05
N ASP A 121 13.63 -6.16 -1.04
CA ASP A 121 15.08 -5.93 -1.07
C ASP A 121 15.46 -4.56 -0.48
N ALA A 122 16.74 -4.29 -0.31
CA ALA A 122 17.22 -3.04 0.29
C ALA A 122 16.79 -1.79 -0.51
N ASP A 123 16.79 -1.89 -1.83
CA ASP A 123 16.37 -0.78 -2.70
C ASP A 123 14.86 -0.53 -2.59
N GLY A 124 14.07 -1.60 -2.59
CA GLY A 124 12.64 -1.54 -2.38
C GLY A 124 12.26 -1.01 -1.00
N LEU A 125 13.03 -1.38 0.04
CA LEU A 125 12.84 -0.85 1.39
C LEU A 125 13.10 0.65 1.42
N SER A 126 14.21 1.10 0.84
CA SER A 126 14.57 2.52 0.77
C SER A 126 13.51 3.31 0.02
N PHE A 127 13.03 2.79 -1.10
CA PHE A 127 11.93 3.37 -1.87
C PHE A 127 10.64 3.47 -1.04
N LEU A 128 10.24 2.37 -0.39
CA LEU A 128 9.03 2.35 0.44
C LEU A 128 9.12 3.38 1.58
N MET A 129 10.26 3.45 2.27
CA MET A 129 10.47 4.43 3.32
C MET A 129 10.37 5.87 2.81
N ALA A 130 10.89 6.16 1.61
CA ALA A 130 10.81 7.48 0.99
C ALA A 130 9.35 7.89 0.73
N ILE A 131 8.53 7.02 0.12
CA ILE A 131 7.12 7.34 -0.16
C ILE A 131 6.29 7.47 1.11
N LEU A 132 6.60 6.70 2.16
CA LEU A 132 5.94 6.83 3.46
C LEU A 132 6.26 8.21 4.07
N GLN A 133 7.53 8.64 4.01
CA GLN A 133 7.95 9.94 4.52
C GLN A 133 7.31 11.08 3.72
N GLU A 134 7.32 11.02 2.37
CA GLU A 134 6.66 11.99 1.50
C GLU A 134 5.17 12.15 1.87
N HIS A 135 4.47 11.04 2.11
CA HIS A 135 3.06 11.06 2.50
C HIS A 135 2.83 11.72 3.87
N LEU A 136 3.67 11.41 4.85
CA LEU A 136 3.60 12.02 6.18
C LEU A 136 3.92 13.53 6.16
N ASP A 137 4.81 13.96 5.26
CA ASP A 137 5.21 15.37 5.14
C ASP A 137 4.07 16.25 4.61
N VAL A 138 3.12 15.67 3.89
CA VAL A 138 1.87 16.35 3.47
C VAL A 138 0.69 16.10 4.43
N ASN A 139 0.97 15.74 5.68
CA ASN A 139 -0.02 15.45 6.72
C ASN A 139 -0.89 14.21 6.45
N GLY A 140 -0.40 13.26 5.68
CA GLY A 140 -1.04 11.96 5.52
C GLY A 140 -0.95 11.11 6.78
N GLY A 141 -1.92 10.22 6.96
CA GLY A 141 -1.94 9.21 8.04
C GLY A 141 -1.55 7.83 7.51
N ILE A 142 -0.82 7.06 8.31
CA ILE A 142 -0.42 5.70 7.93
C ILE A 142 -0.69 4.73 9.08
N ILE A 143 -1.33 3.61 8.78
CA ILE A 143 -1.48 2.47 9.70
C ILE A 143 -0.72 1.29 9.09
N ILE A 144 0.27 0.77 9.81
CA ILE A 144 1.08 -0.36 9.35
C ILE A 144 1.00 -1.49 10.36
N SER A 145 0.78 -2.71 9.89
CA SER A 145 1.12 -3.91 10.65
C SER A 145 2.55 -4.35 10.30
N THR A 146 3.34 -4.67 11.31
CA THR A 146 4.69 -5.16 11.10
C THR A 146 5.21 -5.92 12.31
N HIS A 147 6.15 -6.82 12.07
CA HIS A 147 6.98 -7.46 13.10
C HIS A 147 8.40 -6.88 13.13
N GLN A 148 8.72 -5.94 12.22
CA GLN A 148 10.02 -5.29 12.12
C GLN A 148 9.97 -3.89 12.73
N PRO A 149 11.06 -3.40 13.35
CA PRO A 149 11.12 -2.02 13.79
C PRO A 149 11.10 -1.07 12.60
N ILE A 150 10.32 0.00 12.71
CA ILE A 150 10.25 1.08 11.74
C ILE A 150 10.96 2.29 12.32
N THR A 151 11.85 2.90 11.55
CA THR A 151 12.47 4.18 11.90
C THR A 151 12.00 5.23 10.90
N ILE A 152 11.20 6.17 11.39
CA ILE A 152 10.66 7.28 10.60
C ILE A 152 10.79 8.56 11.44
N ASP A 153 11.02 9.69 10.81
CA ASP A 153 11.21 10.98 11.52
C ASP A 153 9.85 11.62 11.90
N ARG A 154 9.02 10.83 12.56
CA ARG A 154 7.70 11.24 13.06
C ARG A 154 7.32 10.40 14.28
N PRO A 155 6.50 10.94 15.20
CA PRO A 155 5.98 10.16 16.32
C PRO A 155 5.19 8.94 15.86
N ILE A 156 5.48 7.78 16.42
CA ILE A 156 4.80 6.52 16.12
C ILE A 156 3.97 6.10 17.33
N ASN A 157 2.67 5.95 17.14
CA ASN A 157 1.80 5.30 18.12
C ASN A 157 1.81 3.78 17.89
N THR A 158 2.14 3.01 18.90
CA THR A 158 2.23 1.56 18.79
C THR A 158 1.07 0.87 19.50
N LEU A 159 0.36 0.01 18.74
CA LEU A 159 -0.62 -0.92 19.28
C LEU A 159 -0.01 -2.33 19.25
N ALA A 160 0.18 -2.94 20.41
CA ALA A 160 0.69 -4.31 20.52
C ALA A 160 -0.46 -5.31 20.67
N LEU A 161 -0.51 -6.31 19.81
CA LEU A 161 -1.43 -7.45 19.93
C LEU A 161 -0.68 -8.65 20.53
N GLN A 162 -1.37 -9.35 21.44
CA GLN A 162 -0.85 -10.54 22.13
C GLN A 162 -1.47 -11.82 21.58
#